data_43c46479d79ef4f3fdeca8ecc5bb57c0
#
_entry.id   43c46479d79ef4f3fdeca8ecc5bb57c0
#
_cell.length_a   1.000
_cell.length_b   1.000
_cell.length_c   1.000
_cell.angle_alpha   90.00
_cell.angle_beta   90.00
_cell.angle_gamma   90.00
#
_symmetry.space_group_name_H-M   'P 1'
#
loop_
_entity.id
_entity.type
_entity.pdbx_description
1 polymer ?
#
loop_
_entity_poly.entity_id
_entity_poly.type
_entity_poly.pdbx_seq_one_letter_code
_entity_poly.pdbx_strand_id
1 'polypeptide(L)'
;FVGVDNFNLTIPDKEFLVLLGPSGCGKTTTMRMIAGLEDPTEGNVVIDGNVVNDVEPKDRDVAMVFQSYALYPNMNVYENIRFPLKVRGTPSDTHDAKVKRASSMVELDDFLHRKPSELSGGQRQRVALARAIVREPNVFLMDEPLSNLDAKLRISTRAQIKNLSHELAVTTIYVTHDQVEAMTLADRVVVMNHGVVQQVGTPTDIYNSPLNTFVAG
;
A
#
# COMPACT_ATOMS: atom_id res chain seq x y z
N PHE A 1 -19.54 5.06 -16.86
CA PHE A 1 -19.42 4.67 -15.44
C PHE A 1 -18.40 5.61 -14.79
N VAL A 2 -18.79 6.31 -13.73
CA VAL A 2 -17.89 7.15 -12.93
C VAL A 2 -17.29 6.26 -11.84
N GLY A 3 -15.99 6.04 -11.87
CA GLY A 3 -15.29 5.20 -10.90
C GLY A 3 -15.02 5.92 -9.59
N VAL A 4 -14.66 7.23 -9.68
CA VAL A 4 -14.39 8.13 -8.55
C VAL A 4 -14.93 9.51 -8.93
N ASP A 5 -15.70 10.13 -8.06
CA ASP A 5 -16.33 11.42 -8.30
C ASP A 5 -15.86 12.46 -7.27
N ASN A 6 -15.31 13.54 -7.78
CA ASN A 6 -14.91 14.73 -7.01
C ASN A 6 -14.10 14.41 -5.74
N PHE A 7 -13.08 13.56 -5.88
CA PHE A 7 -12.19 13.17 -4.78
C PHE A 7 -11.13 14.25 -4.55
N ASN A 8 -11.27 15.01 -3.46
CA ASN A 8 -10.32 16.03 -3.05
C ASN A 8 -9.80 15.73 -1.65
N LEU A 9 -8.49 15.46 -1.53
CA LEU A 9 -7.87 15.10 -0.27
C LEU A 9 -6.40 15.54 -0.24
N THR A 10 -6.00 16.14 0.87
CA THR A 10 -4.58 16.37 1.20
C THR A 10 -4.16 15.37 2.27
N ILE A 11 -3.05 14.68 2.02
CA ILE A 11 -2.46 13.69 2.92
C ILE A 11 -1.15 14.27 3.44
N PRO A 12 -1.03 14.56 4.74
CA PRO A 12 0.23 14.99 5.36
C PRO A 12 1.31 13.92 5.22
N ASP A 13 2.57 14.35 5.26
CA ASP A 13 3.72 13.45 5.27
C ASP A 13 3.65 12.48 6.45
N LYS A 14 4.03 11.22 6.18
CA LYS A 14 4.11 10.14 7.16
C LYS A 14 2.76 9.71 7.75
N GLU A 15 1.65 10.20 7.21
CA GLU A 15 0.32 9.77 7.61
C GLU A 15 0.02 8.35 7.13
N PHE A 16 -0.64 7.57 7.97
CA PHE A 16 -1.25 6.30 7.60
C PHE A 16 -2.74 6.51 7.28
N LEU A 17 -3.06 6.68 6.00
CA LEU A 17 -4.41 6.88 5.50
C LEU A 17 -5.03 5.55 5.08
N VAL A 18 -6.27 5.29 5.52
CA VAL A 18 -7.02 4.11 5.08
C VAL A 18 -8.21 4.53 4.22
N LEU A 19 -8.34 3.94 3.03
CA LEU A 19 -9.54 4.00 2.21
C LEU A 19 -10.41 2.79 2.55
N LEU A 20 -11.57 3.03 3.17
CA LEU A 20 -12.53 2.03 3.62
C LEU A 20 -13.80 2.10 2.77
N GLY A 21 -14.38 0.96 2.43
CA GLY A 21 -15.67 0.88 1.75
C GLY A 21 -15.89 -0.46 1.07
N PRO A 22 -17.10 -0.72 0.54
CA PRO A 22 -17.44 -1.96 -0.13
C PRO A 22 -16.64 -2.17 -1.42
N SER A 23 -16.64 -3.39 -1.93
CA SER A 23 -16.03 -3.70 -3.22
C SER A 23 -16.67 -2.87 -4.35
N GLY A 24 -15.82 -2.35 -5.27
CA GLY A 24 -16.29 -1.55 -6.40
C GLY A 24 -16.61 -0.08 -6.07
N CYS A 25 -16.35 0.42 -4.86
CA CYS A 25 -16.63 1.83 -4.51
C CYS A 25 -15.54 2.83 -4.93
N GLY A 26 -14.53 2.43 -5.71
CA GLY A 26 -13.52 3.34 -6.26
C GLY A 26 -12.15 3.36 -5.55
N LYS A 27 -11.94 2.65 -4.43
CA LYS A 27 -10.69 2.65 -3.66
C LYS A 27 -9.45 2.25 -4.49
N THR A 28 -9.52 1.09 -5.14
CA THR A 28 -8.44 0.58 -6.00
C THR A 28 -8.21 1.51 -7.21
N THR A 29 -9.27 2.07 -7.79
CA THR A 29 -9.16 3.06 -8.87
C THR A 29 -8.42 4.32 -8.41
N THR A 30 -8.77 4.87 -7.24
CA THR A 30 -8.06 6.00 -6.63
C THR A 30 -6.58 5.68 -6.44
N MET A 31 -6.28 4.51 -5.88
CA MET A 31 -4.89 4.08 -5.68
C MET A 31 -4.13 3.92 -6.99
N ARG A 32 -4.75 3.35 -8.03
CA ARG A 32 -4.14 3.19 -9.36
C ARG A 32 -3.85 4.52 -10.04
N MET A 33 -4.73 5.52 -9.87
CA MET A 33 -4.46 6.88 -10.35
C MET A 33 -3.25 7.50 -9.66
N ILE A 34 -3.10 7.31 -8.34
CA ILE A 34 -1.91 7.76 -7.60
C ILE A 34 -0.65 7.05 -8.11
N ALA A 35 -0.73 5.74 -8.37
CA ALA A 35 0.38 4.95 -8.89
C ALA A 35 0.73 5.26 -10.36
N GLY A 36 -0.15 5.94 -11.10
CA GLY A 36 -0.01 6.20 -12.55
C GLY A 36 -0.36 5.00 -13.42
N LEU A 37 -1.13 4.05 -12.89
CA LEU A 37 -1.62 2.89 -13.64
C LEU A 37 -2.96 3.16 -14.33
N GLU A 38 -3.63 4.22 -13.95
CA GLU A 38 -4.85 4.77 -14.57
C GLU A 38 -4.76 6.29 -14.56
N ASP A 39 -5.25 6.94 -15.59
CA ASP A 39 -5.25 8.40 -15.69
C ASP A 39 -6.56 8.97 -15.12
N PRO A 40 -6.51 10.04 -14.30
CA PRO A 40 -7.72 10.75 -13.93
C PRO A 40 -8.32 11.45 -15.16
N THR A 41 -9.65 11.38 -15.30
CA THR A 41 -10.36 12.09 -16.39
C THR A 41 -10.21 13.60 -16.24
N GLU A 42 -10.25 14.09 -15.00
CA GLU A 42 -10.07 15.48 -14.62
C GLU A 42 -9.35 15.58 -13.28
N GLY A 43 -8.74 16.72 -12.98
CA GLY A 43 -8.03 16.97 -11.73
C GLY A 43 -6.56 16.55 -11.76
N ASN A 44 -5.89 16.69 -10.62
CA ASN A 44 -4.45 16.47 -10.51
C ASN A 44 -4.11 15.51 -9.37
N VAL A 45 -3.16 14.64 -9.63
CA VAL A 45 -2.43 13.90 -8.59
C VAL A 45 -1.14 14.66 -8.29
N VAL A 46 -0.95 15.02 -7.02
CA VAL A 46 0.21 15.78 -6.56
C VAL A 46 0.99 14.95 -5.55
N ILE A 47 2.29 14.74 -5.79
CA ILE A 47 3.20 14.04 -4.87
C ILE A 47 4.39 14.96 -4.62
N ASP A 48 4.67 15.25 -3.35
CA ASP A 48 5.76 16.13 -2.94
C ASP A 48 5.73 17.49 -3.66
N GLY A 49 4.53 18.09 -3.74
CA GLY A 49 4.29 19.39 -4.37
C GLY A 49 4.32 19.38 -5.91
N ASN A 50 4.60 18.25 -6.54
CA ASN A 50 4.67 18.13 -8.01
C ASN A 50 3.43 17.43 -8.57
N VAL A 51 2.85 17.98 -9.63
CA VAL A 51 1.81 17.30 -10.41
C VAL A 51 2.45 16.13 -11.15
N VAL A 52 1.92 14.91 -10.96
CA VAL A 52 2.49 13.68 -11.52
C VAL A 52 1.61 13.00 -12.55
N ASN A 53 0.58 13.67 -13.06
CA ASN A 53 -0.36 13.09 -14.03
C ASN A 53 0.38 12.49 -15.24
N ASP A 54 1.32 13.22 -15.82
CA ASP A 54 2.09 12.83 -17.01
C ASP A 54 3.38 12.04 -16.69
N VAL A 55 3.63 11.72 -15.41
CA VAL A 55 4.81 10.97 -14.98
C VAL A 55 4.52 9.48 -15.06
N GLU A 56 5.38 8.72 -15.75
CA GLU A 56 5.22 7.26 -15.85
C GLU A 56 5.29 6.58 -14.47
N PRO A 57 4.56 5.46 -14.25
CA PRO A 57 4.50 4.76 -12.96
C PRO A 57 5.87 4.39 -12.37
N LYS A 58 6.84 4.04 -13.23
CA LYS A 58 8.21 3.68 -12.81
C LYS A 58 9.00 4.86 -12.22
N ASP A 59 8.66 6.08 -12.67
CA ASP A 59 9.37 7.33 -12.33
C ASP A 59 8.65 8.10 -11.19
N ARG A 60 7.41 7.71 -10.84
CA ARG A 60 6.75 8.18 -9.62
C ARG A 60 7.43 7.59 -8.40
N ASP A 61 7.62 8.40 -7.36
CA ASP A 61 8.25 7.93 -6.13
C ASP A 61 7.24 7.23 -5.21
N VAL A 62 6.58 6.23 -5.76
CA VAL A 62 5.60 5.37 -5.09
C VAL A 62 6.02 3.91 -5.16
N ALA A 63 5.68 3.13 -4.15
CA ALA A 63 5.77 1.67 -4.21
C ALA A 63 4.39 1.07 -3.92
N MET A 64 3.99 0.06 -4.70
CA MET A 64 2.69 -0.58 -4.59
C MET A 64 2.81 -2.04 -4.20
N VAL A 65 2.02 -2.44 -3.21
CA VAL A 65 1.79 -3.83 -2.82
C VAL A 65 0.40 -4.23 -3.30
N PHE A 66 0.33 -5.17 -4.23
CA PHE A 66 -0.91 -5.66 -4.82
C PHE A 66 -1.55 -6.75 -3.94
N GLN A 67 -2.86 -6.90 -4.02
CA GLN A 67 -3.63 -7.95 -3.36
C GLN A 67 -3.11 -9.36 -3.68
N SER A 68 -2.69 -9.61 -4.91
CA SER A 68 -2.11 -10.90 -5.34
C SER A 68 -0.63 -11.06 -5.00
N TYR A 69 -0.02 -10.07 -4.32
CA TYR A 69 1.42 -9.92 -4.07
C TYR A 69 2.26 -9.72 -5.34
N ALA A 70 1.80 -10.15 -6.51
CA ALA A 70 2.44 -10.00 -7.83
C ALA A 70 3.93 -10.39 -7.83
N LEU A 71 4.29 -11.49 -7.14
CA LEU A 71 5.67 -11.98 -7.11
C LEU A 71 6.05 -12.63 -8.45
N TYR A 72 7.30 -12.47 -8.83
CA TYR A 72 7.87 -13.14 -10.01
C TYR A 72 8.15 -14.61 -9.68
N PRO A 73 7.40 -15.57 -10.24
CA PRO A 73 7.45 -16.97 -9.79
C PRO A 73 8.77 -17.67 -10.14
N ASN A 74 9.46 -17.18 -11.17
CA ASN A 74 10.74 -17.74 -11.64
C ASN A 74 11.95 -17.19 -10.90
N MET A 75 11.76 -16.14 -10.08
CA MET A 75 12.80 -15.51 -9.26
C MET A 75 12.70 -16.02 -7.82
N ASN A 76 13.85 -16.20 -7.15
CA ASN A 76 13.86 -16.42 -5.71
C ASN A 76 13.51 -15.15 -4.93
N VAL A 77 13.44 -15.22 -3.59
CA VAL A 77 13.11 -14.07 -2.72
C VAL A 77 14.10 -12.92 -2.91
N TYR A 78 15.41 -13.22 -2.89
CA TYR A 78 16.45 -12.21 -3.11
C TYR A 78 16.27 -11.48 -4.44
N GLU A 79 16.04 -12.22 -5.52
CA GLU A 79 15.84 -11.65 -6.85
C GLU A 79 14.56 -10.84 -6.96
N ASN A 80 13.46 -11.27 -6.33
CA ASN A 80 12.21 -10.51 -6.24
C ASN A 80 12.42 -9.15 -5.57
N ILE A 81 13.13 -9.14 -4.42
CA ILE A 81 13.42 -7.90 -3.69
C ILE A 81 14.40 -7.02 -4.48
N ARG A 82 15.41 -7.60 -5.10
CA ARG A 82 16.44 -6.88 -5.88
C ARG A 82 15.89 -6.26 -7.19
N PHE A 83 14.86 -6.85 -7.79
CA PHE A 83 14.38 -6.49 -9.12
C PHE A 83 14.09 -4.99 -9.31
N PRO A 84 13.39 -4.29 -8.39
CA PRO A 84 13.15 -2.86 -8.51
C PRO A 84 14.42 -2.01 -8.56
N LEU A 85 15.49 -2.42 -7.88
CA LEU A 85 16.78 -1.71 -7.91
C LEU A 85 17.41 -1.80 -9.31
N LYS A 86 17.30 -2.97 -9.97
CA LYS A 86 17.78 -3.14 -11.35
C LYS A 86 17.01 -2.25 -12.33
N VAL A 87 15.68 -2.20 -12.21
CA VAL A 87 14.82 -1.40 -13.09
C VAL A 87 15.12 0.10 -12.96
N ARG A 88 15.43 0.58 -11.76
CA ARG A 88 15.82 1.98 -11.50
C ARG A 88 17.28 2.29 -11.84
N GLY A 89 18.07 1.32 -12.28
CA GLY A 89 19.49 1.52 -12.59
C GLY A 89 20.36 1.84 -11.36
N THR A 90 19.93 1.43 -10.16
CA THR A 90 20.71 1.59 -8.93
C THR A 90 22.07 0.89 -9.08
N PRO A 91 23.18 1.45 -8.56
CA PRO A 91 24.49 0.81 -8.63
C PRO A 91 24.50 -0.60 -8.04
N SER A 92 25.02 -1.56 -8.79
CA SER A 92 24.90 -3.00 -8.46
C SER A 92 25.65 -3.40 -7.18
N ASP A 93 26.69 -2.68 -6.79
CA ASP A 93 27.46 -2.86 -5.56
C ASP A 93 26.66 -2.54 -4.30
N THR A 94 25.59 -1.72 -4.41
CA THR A 94 24.70 -1.37 -3.29
C THR A 94 23.55 -2.35 -3.10
N HIS A 95 23.24 -3.19 -4.11
CA HIS A 95 22.05 -4.04 -4.11
C HIS A 95 22.00 -5.02 -2.93
N ASP A 96 23.12 -5.67 -2.62
CA ASP A 96 23.19 -6.71 -1.58
C ASP A 96 22.86 -6.12 -0.19
N ALA A 97 23.43 -4.98 0.13
CA ALA A 97 23.16 -4.27 1.39
C ALA A 97 21.71 -3.84 1.50
N LYS A 98 21.13 -3.25 0.41
CA LYS A 98 19.72 -2.82 0.39
C LYS A 98 18.75 -4.00 0.50
N VAL A 99 19.01 -5.11 -0.21
CA VAL A 99 18.18 -6.32 -0.14
C VAL A 99 18.22 -6.92 1.26
N LYS A 100 19.41 -7.05 1.87
CA LYS A 100 19.56 -7.58 3.23
C LYS A 100 18.82 -6.70 4.24
N ARG A 101 18.97 -5.37 4.16
CA ARG A 101 18.22 -4.46 5.03
C ARG A 101 16.71 -4.66 4.89
N ALA A 102 16.18 -4.68 3.65
CA ALA A 102 14.76 -4.86 3.41
C ALA A 102 14.24 -6.24 3.86
N SER A 103 15.06 -7.32 3.71
CA SER A 103 14.68 -8.65 4.17
C SER A 103 14.65 -8.76 5.69
N SER A 104 15.63 -8.18 6.38
CA SER A 104 15.68 -8.18 7.85
C SER A 104 14.49 -7.44 8.47
N MET A 105 14.06 -6.30 7.89
CA MET A 105 12.89 -5.53 8.38
C MET A 105 11.59 -6.34 8.36
N VAL A 106 11.51 -7.38 7.54
CA VAL A 106 10.32 -8.24 7.42
C VAL A 106 10.61 -9.71 7.77
N GLU A 107 11.72 -10.00 8.43
CA GLU A 107 12.09 -11.34 8.92
C GLU A 107 12.15 -12.39 7.81
N LEU A 108 12.84 -12.10 6.70
CA LEU A 108 12.96 -12.99 5.54
C LEU A 108 14.39 -13.50 5.28
N ASP A 109 15.36 -13.24 6.15
CA ASP A 109 16.77 -13.50 5.90
C ASP A 109 17.05 -14.98 5.60
N ASP A 110 16.39 -15.91 6.31
CA ASP A 110 16.53 -17.35 6.11
C ASP A 110 15.84 -17.87 4.82
N PHE A 111 15.05 -17.02 4.15
CA PHE A 111 14.23 -17.42 3.01
C PHE A 111 14.73 -16.86 1.67
N LEU A 112 15.81 -16.09 1.64
CA LEU A 112 16.30 -15.37 0.46
C LEU A 112 16.54 -16.26 -0.78
N HIS A 113 16.88 -17.51 -0.58
CA HIS A 113 17.16 -18.47 -1.66
C HIS A 113 15.90 -19.19 -2.17
N ARG A 114 14.76 -19.14 -1.45
CA ARG A 114 13.53 -19.85 -1.79
C ARG A 114 12.78 -19.17 -2.93
N LYS A 115 12.01 -19.98 -3.68
CA LYS A 115 11.06 -19.47 -4.69
C LYS A 115 9.70 -19.19 -4.05
N PRO A 116 8.84 -18.34 -4.67
CA PRO A 116 7.50 -18.05 -4.16
C PRO A 116 6.62 -19.29 -3.92
N SER A 117 6.78 -20.35 -4.70
CA SER A 117 6.08 -21.63 -4.53
C SER A 117 6.42 -22.39 -3.24
N GLU A 118 7.57 -22.10 -2.65
CA GLU A 118 8.08 -22.73 -1.43
C GLU A 118 7.73 -21.94 -0.16
N LEU A 119 6.97 -20.86 -0.30
CA LEU A 119 6.63 -19.92 0.78
C LEU A 119 5.17 -20.05 1.21
N SER A 120 4.92 -19.84 2.50
CA SER A 120 3.56 -19.64 3.03
C SER A 120 2.94 -18.33 2.52
N GLY A 121 1.61 -18.15 2.68
CA GLY A 121 0.92 -16.91 2.31
C GLY A 121 1.54 -15.67 2.96
N GLY A 122 1.80 -15.72 4.28
CA GLY A 122 2.43 -14.61 5.00
C GLY A 122 3.87 -14.34 4.58
N GLN A 123 4.64 -15.38 4.23
CA GLN A 123 5.98 -15.18 3.70
C GLN A 123 5.95 -14.51 2.32
N ARG A 124 5.03 -14.92 1.42
CA ARG A 124 4.84 -14.24 0.13
C ARG A 124 4.48 -12.77 0.28
N GLN A 125 3.60 -12.46 1.24
CA GLN A 125 3.24 -11.08 1.55
C GLN A 125 4.47 -10.28 2.02
N ARG A 126 5.26 -10.83 2.97
CA ARG A 126 6.49 -10.19 3.44
C ARG A 126 7.49 -9.94 2.31
N VAL A 127 7.60 -10.86 1.34
CA VAL A 127 8.41 -10.61 0.13
C VAL A 127 7.89 -9.43 -0.69
N ALA A 128 6.57 -9.28 -0.84
CA ALA A 128 5.98 -8.13 -1.53
C ALA A 128 6.24 -6.82 -0.79
N LEU A 129 6.17 -6.83 0.56
CA LEU A 129 6.55 -5.69 1.40
C LEU A 129 8.04 -5.34 1.24
N ALA A 130 8.95 -6.33 1.36
CA ALA A 130 10.38 -6.10 1.18
C ALA A 130 10.71 -5.52 -0.20
N ARG A 131 10.05 -6.01 -1.26
CA ARG A 131 10.19 -5.49 -2.62
C ARG A 131 9.75 -4.03 -2.74
N ALA A 132 8.75 -3.60 -1.97
CA ALA A 132 8.32 -2.22 -1.90
C ALA A 132 9.29 -1.35 -1.08
N ILE A 133 9.74 -1.84 0.08
CA ILE A 133 10.66 -1.15 1.00
C ILE A 133 12.01 -0.86 0.36
N VAL A 134 12.56 -1.82 -0.41
CA VAL A 134 13.91 -1.73 -0.98
C VAL A 134 14.10 -0.50 -1.87
N ARG A 135 13.01 0.08 -2.35
CA ARG A 135 12.98 1.31 -3.16
C ARG A 135 13.11 2.59 -2.33
N GLU A 136 12.88 2.52 -1.01
CA GLU A 136 12.82 3.69 -0.12
C GLU A 136 11.85 4.76 -0.69
N PRO A 137 10.58 4.45 -0.96
CA PRO A 137 9.65 5.34 -1.63
C PRO A 137 9.11 6.41 -0.67
N ASN A 138 8.67 7.57 -1.21
CA ASN A 138 7.98 8.60 -0.44
C ASN A 138 6.52 8.19 -0.09
N VAL A 139 5.90 7.33 -0.91
CA VAL A 139 4.52 6.87 -0.70
C VAL A 139 4.42 5.35 -0.85
N PHE A 140 3.83 4.69 0.15
CA PHE A 140 3.39 3.31 0.10
C PHE A 140 1.92 3.21 -0.27
N LEU A 141 1.62 2.41 -1.28
CA LEU A 141 0.28 2.06 -1.72
C LEU A 141 0.04 0.57 -1.45
N MET A 142 -0.96 0.23 -0.64
CA MET A 142 -1.26 -1.15 -0.25
C MET A 142 -2.71 -1.51 -0.60
N ASP A 143 -2.90 -2.35 -1.61
CA ASP A 143 -4.22 -2.77 -2.10
C ASP A 143 -4.63 -4.09 -1.46
N GLU A 144 -5.47 -4.03 -0.43
CA GLU A 144 -6.00 -5.17 0.35
C GLU A 144 -4.91 -6.22 0.71
N PRO A 145 -3.75 -5.82 1.27
CA PRO A 145 -2.60 -6.71 1.39
C PRO A 145 -2.82 -7.89 2.34
N LEU A 146 -3.86 -7.86 3.19
CA LEU A 146 -4.17 -8.89 4.17
C LEU A 146 -5.31 -9.83 3.76
N SER A 147 -5.99 -9.56 2.63
CA SER A 147 -7.21 -10.28 2.21
C SER A 147 -6.99 -11.80 2.03
N ASN A 148 -5.81 -12.22 1.60
CA ASN A 148 -5.46 -13.60 1.31
C ASN A 148 -4.85 -14.36 2.51
N LEU A 149 -4.88 -13.79 3.71
CA LEU A 149 -4.32 -14.39 4.93
C LEU A 149 -5.42 -14.95 5.83
N ASP A 150 -5.09 -16.02 6.56
CA ASP A 150 -5.94 -16.51 7.65
C ASP A 150 -6.03 -15.48 8.80
N ALA A 151 -7.05 -15.62 9.65
CA ALA A 151 -7.36 -14.66 10.70
C ALA A 151 -6.21 -14.43 11.70
N LYS A 152 -5.49 -15.49 12.08
CA LYS A 152 -4.38 -15.40 13.04
C LYS A 152 -3.20 -14.64 12.44
N LEU A 153 -2.84 -14.98 11.20
CA LEU A 153 -1.74 -14.35 10.48
C LEU A 153 -2.08 -12.88 10.13
N ARG A 154 -3.35 -12.58 9.83
CA ARG A 154 -3.84 -11.22 9.59
C ARG A 154 -3.58 -10.30 10.78
N ILE A 155 -3.84 -10.75 12.01
CA ILE A 155 -3.62 -9.96 13.22
C ILE A 155 -2.13 -9.62 13.39
N SER A 156 -1.25 -10.61 13.30
CA SER A 156 0.20 -10.39 13.47
C SER A 156 0.78 -9.51 12.37
N THR A 157 0.36 -9.72 11.12
CA THR A 157 0.86 -8.94 9.98
C THR A 157 0.35 -7.49 9.99
N ARG A 158 -0.85 -7.23 10.50
CA ARG A 158 -1.36 -5.87 10.71
C ARG A 158 -0.42 -5.06 11.60
N ALA A 159 -0.01 -5.62 12.74
CA ALA A 159 0.94 -4.96 13.63
C ALA A 159 2.29 -4.71 12.95
N GLN A 160 2.79 -5.67 12.16
CA GLN A 160 4.03 -5.51 11.40
C GLN A 160 3.94 -4.38 10.37
N ILE A 161 2.84 -4.27 9.61
CA ILE A 161 2.63 -3.19 8.63
C ILE A 161 2.64 -1.83 9.31
N LYS A 162 1.94 -1.67 10.44
CA LYS A 162 1.90 -0.41 11.18
C LYS A 162 3.30 0.00 11.67
N ASN A 163 4.00 -0.93 12.32
CA ASN A 163 5.35 -0.69 12.81
C ASN A 163 6.32 -0.33 11.66
N LEU A 164 6.22 -1.04 10.54
CA LEU A 164 7.05 -0.81 9.36
C LEU A 164 6.82 0.59 8.77
N SER A 165 5.58 1.02 8.63
CA SER A 165 5.25 2.37 8.13
C SER A 165 5.82 3.45 9.05
N HIS A 166 5.73 3.28 10.37
CA HIS A 166 6.31 4.19 11.36
C HIS A 166 7.84 4.20 11.31
N GLU A 167 8.49 3.03 11.24
CA GLU A 167 9.95 2.90 11.20
C GLU A 167 10.54 3.56 9.95
N LEU A 168 9.86 3.39 8.81
CA LEU A 168 10.27 3.98 7.54
C LEU A 168 9.90 5.46 7.43
N ALA A 169 9.02 5.95 8.31
CA ALA A 169 8.47 7.31 8.28
C ALA A 169 7.95 7.69 6.88
N VAL A 170 7.20 6.79 6.23
CA VAL A 170 6.68 6.93 4.87
C VAL A 170 5.17 7.15 4.90
N THR A 171 4.67 8.02 4.02
CA THR A 171 3.22 8.20 3.82
C THR A 171 2.61 6.92 3.26
N THR A 172 1.59 6.39 3.92
CA THR A 172 0.97 5.11 3.54
C THR A 172 -0.49 5.30 3.19
N ILE A 173 -0.91 4.81 2.02
CA ILE A 173 -2.31 4.72 1.61
C ILE A 173 -2.67 3.24 1.55
N TYR A 174 -3.59 2.84 2.40
CA TYR A 174 -4.01 1.46 2.61
C TYR A 174 -5.46 1.27 2.19
N VAL A 175 -5.74 0.35 1.31
CA VAL A 175 -7.10 0.00 0.89
C VAL A 175 -7.57 -1.24 1.62
N THR A 176 -8.77 -1.20 2.16
CA THR A 176 -9.43 -2.35 2.78
C THR A 176 -10.95 -2.24 2.73
N HIS A 177 -11.63 -3.36 2.90
CA HIS A 177 -13.04 -3.45 3.21
C HIS A 177 -13.29 -3.91 4.66
N ASP A 178 -12.22 -4.15 5.43
CA ASP A 178 -12.27 -4.60 6.83
C ASP A 178 -12.24 -3.39 7.77
N GLN A 179 -13.34 -3.17 8.51
CA GLN A 179 -13.47 -2.07 9.46
C GLN A 179 -12.44 -2.18 10.59
N VAL A 180 -12.11 -3.39 11.06
CA VAL A 180 -11.14 -3.59 12.13
C VAL A 180 -9.74 -3.17 11.68
N GLU A 181 -9.38 -3.43 10.42
CA GLU A 181 -8.12 -2.93 9.85
C GLU A 181 -8.10 -1.40 9.83
N ALA A 182 -9.17 -0.78 9.33
CA ALA A 182 -9.27 0.67 9.26
C ALA A 182 -9.14 1.32 10.65
N MET A 183 -9.89 0.84 11.63
CA MET A 183 -9.91 1.40 12.98
C MET A 183 -8.60 1.19 13.77
N THR A 184 -7.80 0.17 13.42
CA THR A 184 -6.56 -0.14 14.15
C THR A 184 -5.30 0.41 13.50
N LEU A 185 -5.28 0.58 12.17
CA LEU A 185 -4.10 1.02 11.42
C LEU A 185 -4.08 2.54 11.21
N ALA A 186 -5.24 3.13 10.91
CA ALA A 186 -5.32 4.48 10.37
C ALA A 186 -5.01 5.58 11.39
N ASP A 187 -4.34 6.63 10.90
CA ASP A 187 -4.38 7.95 11.51
C ASP A 187 -5.66 8.68 11.06
N ARG A 188 -6.02 8.57 9.76
CA ARG A 188 -7.32 8.97 9.21
C ARG A 188 -7.92 7.88 8.33
N VAL A 189 -9.24 7.82 8.34
CA VAL A 189 -10.04 6.94 7.47
C VAL A 189 -10.83 7.79 6.49
N VAL A 190 -10.83 7.40 5.23
CA VAL A 190 -11.71 7.89 4.18
C VAL A 190 -12.75 6.81 3.90
N VAL A 191 -13.98 7.05 4.28
CA VAL A 191 -15.09 6.14 3.97
C VAL A 191 -15.64 6.46 2.60
N MET A 192 -15.64 5.47 1.70
CA MET A 192 -16.08 5.62 0.30
C MET A 192 -17.28 4.76 -0.02
N ASN A 193 -18.20 5.28 -0.82
CA ASN A 193 -19.32 4.54 -1.37
C ASN A 193 -19.67 5.04 -2.77
N HIS A 194 -19.82 4.13 -3.74
CA HIS A 194 -20.17 4.44 -5.13
C HIS A 194 -19.35 5.58 -5.76
N GLY A 195 -18.03 5.57 -5.56
CA GLY A 195 -17.11 6.57 -6.11
C GLY A 195 -17.03 7.87 -5.32
N VAL A 196 -17.85 8.03 -4.29
CA VAL A 196 -17.96 9.29 -3.52
C VAL A 196 -17.44 9.11 -2.11
N VAL A 197 -16.68 10.10 -1.62
CA VAL A 197 -16.27 10.18 -0.21
C VAL A 197 -17.47 10.49 0.66
N GLN A 198 -17.76 9.63 1.63
CA GLN A 198 -18.86 9.79 2.57
C GLN A 198 -18.44 10.56 3.83
N GLN A 199 -17.23 10.28 4.31
CA GLN A 199 -16.64 10.95 5.47
C GLN A 199 -15.12 10.77 5.47
N VAL A 200 -14.42 11.77 6.00
CA VAL A 200 -12.99 11.71 6.34
C VAL A 200 -12.82 12.10 7.79
N GLY A 201 -12.09 11.34 8.55
CA GLY A 201 -11.82 11.64 9.96
C GLY A 201 -10.89 10.62 10.62
N THR A 202 -10.56 10.85 11.89
CA THR A 202 -9.86 9.84 12.69
C THR A 202 -10.77 8.62 12.91
N PRO A 203 -10.24 7.43 13.24
CA PRO A 203 -11.07 6.29 13.63
C PRO A 203 -12.11 6.64 14.69
N THR A 204 -11.74 7.47 15.68
CA THR A 204 -12.63 7.93 16.75
C THR A 204 -13.76 8.80 16.21
N ASP A 205 -13.49 9.70 15.26
CA ASP A 205 -14.52 10.55 14.63
C ASP A 205 -15.52 9.72 13.84
N ILE A 206 -15.01 8.77 13.01
CA ILE A 206 -15.85 7.88 12.20
C ILE A 206 -16.79 7.06 13.08
N TYR A 207 -16.28 6.54 14.22
CA TYR A 207 -17.07 5.71 15.12
C TYR A 207 -18.08 6.51 15.94
N ASN A 208 -17.67 7.63 16.56
CA ASN A 208 -18.49 8.38 17.51
C ASN A 208 -19.41 9.41 16.85
N SER A 209 -19.07 9.89 15.65
CA SER A 209 -19.76 10.99 14.99
C SER A 209 -19.96 10.71 13.48
N PRO A 210 -20.65 9.61 13.13
CA PRO A 210 -20.90 9.28 11.72
C PRO A 210 -21.79 10.33 11.07
N LEU A 211 -21.41 10.82 9.88
CA LEU A 211 -22.14 11.87 9.16
C LEU A 211 -23.45 11.38 8.53
N ASN A 212 -23.57 10.09 8.29
CA ASN A 212 -24.77 9.48 7.69
C ASN A 212 -24.94 8.03 8.13
N THR A 213 -26.08 7.43 7.77
CA THR A 213 -26.42 6.04 8.12
C THR A 213 -25.50 4.99 7.48
N PHE A 214 -24.90 5.30 6.31
CA PHE A 214 -23.94 4.42 5.67
C PHE A 214 -22.64 4.31 6.47
N VAL A 215 -22.15 5.44 7.00
CA VAL A 215 -20.93 5.45 7.82
C VAL A 215 -21.17 4.81 9.19
N ALA A 216 -22.40 4.90 9.72
CA ALA A 216 -22.79 4.31 11.02
C ALA A 216 -22.95 2.80 11.01
N GLY A 217 -23.14 2.16 9.84
CA GLY A 217 -23.39 0.72 9.66
C GLY A 217 -22.18 -0.02 9.16
#